data_57b0b12943d76f7634b2564eec59b89b
#
_entry.id   57b0b12943d76f7634b2564eec59b89b
#
_cell.length_a   1.000
_cell.length_b   1.000
_cell.length_c   1.000
_cell.angle_alpha   90.00
_cell.angle_beta   90.00
_cell.angle_gamma   90.00
#
_symmetry.space_group_name_H-M   'P 1'
#
loop_
_entity.id
_entity.type
_entity.pdbx_description
1 polymer ?
#
loop_
_entity_poly.entity_id
_entity_poly.type
_entity_poly.pdbx_seq_one_letter_code
_entity_poly.pdbx_strand_id
1 'polypeptide(L)'
;VIETEALLDALQSGTLSDAVIDVWEHEPDINLKLLEKVIIGTPHIAGYSADGKANATRMSLEALCRFFRIEAGYQIVPPEPENKIISATTYEAASLQIYDPRRDSDALKTHPKLFEQLRGDYPLRREEGAYKINIG
;
A
#
# COMPACT_ATOMS: atom_id res chain seq x y z
N VAL A 1 -2.18 12.67 -6.78
CA VAL A 1 -3.47 12.37 -7.45
C VAL A 1 -3.31 12.75 -8.90
N ILE A 2 -3.74 11.89 -9.81
CA ILE A 2 -3.76 12.10 -11.25
C ILE A 2 -5.20 12.34 -11.70
N GLU A 3 -5.40 13.16 -12.72
CA GLU A 3 -6.73 13.39 -13.29
C GLU A 3 -7.18 12.15 -14.05
N THR A 4 -8.38 11.66 -13.75
CA THR A 4 -8.92 10.39 -14.23
C THR A 4 -9.07 10.36 -15.75
N GLU A 5 -9.68 11.39 -16.36
CA GLU A 5 -9.94 11.41 -17.80
C GLU A 5 -8.65 11.52 -18.61
N ALA A 6 -7.67 12.33 -18.14
CA ALA A 6 -6.37 12.43 -18.79
C ALA A 6 -5.61 11.09 -18.79
N LEU A 7 -5.68 10.33 -17.68
CA LEU A 7 -5.06 9.01 -17.62
C LEU A 7 -5.80 7.99 -18.50
N LEU A 8 -7.12 8.01 -18.52
CA LEU A 8 -7.93 7.17 -19.41
C LEU A 8 -7.60 7.41 -20.87
N ASP A 9 -7.53 8.67 -21.30
CA ASP A 9 -7.17 9.05 -22.67
C ASP A 9 -5.76 8.57 -23.03
N ALA A 10 -4.80 8.73 -22.13
CA ALA A 10 -3.42 8.29 -22.34
C ALA A 10 -3.31 6.75 -22.50
N LEU A 11 -4.05 6.00 -21.70
CA LEU A 11 -4.12 4.53 -21.78
C LEU A 11 -4.87 4.06 -23.04
N GLN A 12 -5.96 4.75 -23.42
CA GLN A 12 -6.76 4.39 -24.60
C GLN A 12 -6.05 4.71 -25.91
N SER A 13 -5.33 5.83 -25.97
CA SER A 13 -4.54 6.22 -27.15
C SER A 13 -3.24 5.43 -27.32
N GLY A 14 -2.85 4.63 -26.31
CA GLY A 14 -1.58 3.92 -26.29
C GLY A 14 -0.36 4.81 -25.99
N THR A 15 -0.58 6.05 -25.56
CA THR A 15 0.49 6.95 -25.08
C THR A 15 1.16 6.38 -23.85
N LEU A 16 0.37 5.74 -22.96
CA LEU A 16 0.84 4.90 -21.88
C LEU A 16 0.46 3.44 -22.15
N SER A 17 1.39 2.53 -21.93
CA SER A 17 1.13 1.10 -22.05
C SER A 17 0.30 0.56 -20.90
N ASP A 18 0.52 1.08 -19.70
CA ASP A 18 -0.20 0.66 -18.49
C ASP A 18 0.00 1.65 -17.34
N ALA A 19 -0.72 1.41 -16.19
CA ALA A 19 -0.58 2.18 -14.97
C ALA A 19 -0.77 1.32 -13.71
N VAL A 20 -0.14 1.74 -12.62
CA VAL A 20 -0.34 1.24 -11.26
C VAL A 20 -0.88 2.38 -10.43
N ILE A 21 -2.07 2.25 -9.88
CA ILE A 21 -2.78 3.32 -9.17
C ILE A 21 -3.19 2.84 -7.78
N ASP A 22 -2.90 3.66 -6.77
CA ASP A 22 -3.34 3.45 -5.39
C ASP A 22 -4.26 4.57 -4.88
N VAL A 23 -4.11 5.80 -5.44
CA VAL A 23 -4.88 6.98 -5.05
C VAL A 23 -5.73 7.45 -6.21
N TRP A 24 -7.04 7.59 -5.98
CA TRP A 24 -8.04 7.84 -7.01
C TRP A 24 -8.73 9.18 -6.81
N GLU A 25 -9.28 9.74 -7.87
CA GLU A 25 -10.28 10.79 -7.71
C GLU A 25 -11.60 10.21 -7.21
N HIS A 26 -12.29 11.02 -6.39
CA HIS A 26 -13.62 10.70 -5.86
C HIS A 26 -13.72 9.44 -5.00
N GLU A 27 -12.64 9.07 -4.29
CA GLU A 27 -12.71 7.98 -3.32
C GLU A 27 -13.85 8.20 -2.30
N PRO A 28 -14.63 7.17 -1.96
CA PRO A 28 -14.53 5.76 -2.38
C PRO A 28 -15.22 5.43 -3.71
N ASP A 29 -15.90 6.39 -4.35
CA ASP A 29 -16.68 6.22 -5.57
C ASP A 29 -15.78 6.41 -6.81
N ILE A 30 -14.79 5.54 -6.95
CA ILE A 30 -13.77 5.60 -7.99
C ILE A 30 -14.29 5.31 -9.39
N ASN A 31 -13.59 5.75 -10.43
CA ASN A 31 -13.94 5.49 -11.82
C ASN A 31 -13.67 4.03 -12.20
N LEU A 32 -14.74 3.26 -12.44
CA LEU A 32 -14.64 1.82 -12.74
C LEU A 32 -13.99 1.54 -14.10
N LYS A 33 -14.11 2.45 -15.09
CA LYS A 33 -13.45 2.28 -16.37
C LYS A 33 -11.93 2.39 -16.23
N LEU A 34 -11.48 3.31 -15.39
CA LEU A 34 -10.05 3.43 -15.08
C LEU A 34 -9.56 2.20 -14.31
N LEU A 35 -10.33 1.72 -13.32
CA LEU A 35 -10.00 0.53 -12.54
C LEU A 35 -9.83 -0.72 -13.41
N GLU A 36 -10.67 -0.90 -14.44
CA GLU A 36 -10.54 -1.99 -15.41
C GLU A 36 -9.29 -1.87 -16.28
N LYS A 37 -8.88 -0.63 -16.61
CA LYS A 37 -7.79 -0.36 -17.55
C LYS A 37 -6.41 -0.49 -16.94
N VAL A 38 -6.25 -0.18 -15.66
CA VAL A 38 -4.92 -0.24 -15.01
C VAL A 38 -4.50 -1.68 -14.73
N ILE A 39 -3.21 -1.97 -14.83
CA ILE A 39 -2.67 -3.31 -14.52
C ILE A 39 -2.86 -3.64 -13.04
N ILE A 40 -2.57 -2.69 -12.15
CA ILE A 40 -2.78 -2.80 -10.71
C ILE A 40 -3.52 -1.56 -10.21
N GLY A 41 -4.64 -1.78 -9.53
CA GLY A 41 -5.41 -0.73 -8.85
C GLY A 41 -5.69 -1.15 -7.41
N THR A 42 -5.18 -0.43 -6.44
CA THR A 42 -5.33 -0.75 -5.01
C THR A 42 -6.17 0.31 -4.27
N PRO A 43 -6.84 -0.04 -3.16
CA PRO A 43 -7.78 0.85 -2.49
C PRO A 43 -7.09 1.82 -1.51
N HIS A 44 -6.12 2.61 -1.97
CA HIS A 44 -5.37 3.61 -1.19
C HIS A 44 -4.73 3.02 0.07
N ILE A 45 -3.90 1.98 -0.12
CA ILE A 45 -3.29 1.18 0.95
C ILE A 45 -1.77 1.12 0.88
N ALA A 46 -1.13 1.90 0.01
CA ALA A 46 0.34 1.89 -0.12
C ALA A 46 1.05 2.15 1.21
N GLY A 47 0.54 3.09 2.02
CA GLY A 47 1.04 3.41 3.36
C GLY A 47 0.48 2.54 4.50
N TYR A 48 -0.24 1.46 4.21
CA TYR A 48 -0.97 0.66 5.21
C TYR A 48 -0.15 -0.46 5.86
N SER A 49 1.15 -0.54 5.59
CA SER A 49 2.03 -1.41 6.40
C SER A 49 2.02 -0.99 7.87
N ALA A 50 2.20 -1.94 8.77
CA ALA A 50 2.34 -1.62 10.20
C ALA A 50 3.56 -0.74 10.47
N ASP A 51 4.62 -0.91 9.66
CA ASP A 51 5.82 -0.07 9.67
C ASP A 51 5.50 1.37 9.24
N GLY A 52 4.76 1.56 8.14
CA GLY A 52 4.32 2.87 7.66
C GLY A 52 3.44 3.60 8.68
N LYS A 53 2.44 2.90 9.25
CA LYS A 53 1.58 3.45 10.31
C LYS A 53 2.37 3.83 11.56
N ALA A 54 3.28 2.97 12.02
CA ALA A 54 4.15 3.25 13.17
C ALA A 54 5.07 4.45 12.90
N ASN A 55 5.67 4.53 11.70
CA ASN A 55 6.50 5.65 11.29
C ASN A 55 5.72 6.96 11.23
N ALA A 56 4.54 6.99 10.63
CA ALA A 56 3.70 8.19 10.57
C ALA A 56 3.35 8.70 11.98
N THR A 57 2.96 7.80 12.88
CA THR A 57 2.66 8.14 14.28
C THR A 57 3.90 8.65 15.00
N ARG A 58 5.05 7.99 14.85
CA ARG A 58 6.32 8.41 15.44
C ARG A 58 6.75 9.79 14.96
N MET A 59 6.72 10.04 13.65
CA MET A 59 7.10 11.34 13.07
C MET A 59 6.19 12.47 13.55
N SER A 60 4.88 12.22 13.67
CA SER A 60 3.92 13.20 14.19
C SER A 60 4.20 13.51 15.66
N LEU A 61 4.44 12.48 16.47
CA LEU A 61 4.81 12.63 17.88
C LEU A 61 6.11 13.41 18.05
N GLU A 62 7.15 13.05 17.31
CA GLU A 62 8.44 13.74 17.34
C GLU A 62 8.31 15.22 16.94
N ALA A 63 7.48 15.54 15.95
CA ALA A 63 7.22 16.92 15.55
C ALA A 63 6.53 17.69 16.69
N LEU A 64 5.54 17.08 17.33
CA LEU A 64 4.85 17.66 18.48
C LEU A 64 5.79 17.88 19.65
N CYS A 65 6.61 16.87 19.99
CA CYS A 65 7.59 16.96 21.08
C CYS A 65 8.62 18.06 20.85
N ARG A 66 9.11 18.21 19.60
CA ARG A 66 10.01 19.32 19.23
C ARG A 66 9.34 20.67 19.40
N PHE A 67 8.09 20.81 18.97
CA PHE A 67 7.35 22.07 19.07
C PHE A 67 7.15 22.48 20.55
N PHE A 68 6.74 21.58 21.40
CA PHE A 68 6.50 21.85 22.82
C PHE A 68 7.75 21.72 23.71
N ARG A 69 8.91 21.33 23.15
CA ARG A 69 10.17 21.09 23.89
C ARG A 69 10.02 20.08 25.03
N ILE A 70 9.30 18.99 24.76
CA ILE A 70 9.11 17.86 25.68
C ILE A 70 9.75 16.60 25.12
N GLU A 71 10.10 15.65 25.99
CA GLU A 71 10.62 14.36 25.58
C GLU A 71 9.49 13.33 25.46
N ALA A 72 9.53 12.49 24.42
CA ALA A 72 8.62 11.34 24.30
C ALA A 72 9.16 10.17 25.09
N GLY A 73 8.43 9.74 26.13
CA GLY A 73 8.83 8.65 27.03
C GLY A 73 8.49 7.24 26.52
N TYR A 74 8.06 7.06 25.26
CA TYR A 74 7.64 5.76 24.74
C TYR A 74 8.09 5.54 23.29
N GLN A 75 8.22 4.25 22.93
CA GLN A 75 8.57 3.83 21.60
C GLN A 75 7.32 3.32 20.86
N ILE A 76 7.20 3.70 19.60
CA ILE A 76 6.16 3.20 18.70
C ILE A 76 6.80 2.10 17.83
N VAL A 77 6.45 0.86 18.13
CA VAL A 77 6.99 -0.34 17.48
C VAL A 77 5.84 -1.08 16.82
N PRO A 78 5.94 -1.42 15.53
CA PRO A 78 4.92 -2.23 14.87
C PRO A 78 4.92 -3.67 15.41
N PRO A 79 3.77 -4.38 15.38
CA PRO A 79 3.70 -5.77 15.83
C PRO A 79 4.58 -6.67 14.97
N GLU A 80 5.10 -7.74 15.57
CA GLU A 80 5.93 -8.72 14.88
C GLU A 80 5.12 -9.51 13.82
N PRO A 81 5.74 -9.89 12.68
CA PRO A 81 5.08 -10.77 11.72
C PRO A 81 4.99 -12.19 12.28
N GLU A 82 3.99 -12.96 11.83
CA GLU A 82 3.82 -14.37 12.24
C GLU A 82 5.07 -15.21 11.90
N ASN A 83 5.60 -15.03 10.69
CA ASN A 83 6.83 -15.65 10.24
C ASN A 83 7.89 -14.59 9.98
N LYS A 84 9.06 -14.75 10.59
CA LYS A 84 10.20 -13.82 10.42
C LYS A 84 11.15 -14.23 9.30
N ILE A 85 10.99 -15.43 8.73
CA ILE A 85 11.90 -15.98 7.72
C ILE A 85 11.14 -16.15 6.41
N ILE A 86 11.67 -15.54 5.36
CA ILE A 86 11.24 -15.72 3.97
C ILE A 86 12.31 -16.50 3.24
N SER A 87 11.93 -17.58 2.57
CA SER A 87 12.84 -18.35 1.71
C SER A 87 12.33 -18.34 0.28
N ALA A 88 13.19 -17.98 -0.67
CA ALA A 88 12.85 -17.88 -2.08
C ALA A 88 14.07 -18.15 -2.97
N THR A 89 13.83 -18.40 -4.26
CA THR A 89 14.90 -18.59 -5.25
C THR A 89 15.46 -17.28 -5.79
N THR A 90 14.69 -16.18 -5.70
CA THR A 90 15.13 -14.84 -6.11
C THR A 90 14.60 -13.80 -5.13
N TYR A 91 15.19 -12.61 -5.18
CA TYR A 91 14.77 -11.48 -4.35
C TYR A 91 13.34 -11.01 -4.71
N GLU A 92 13.01 -11.00 -6.00
CA GLU A 92 11.67 -10.63 -6.48
C GLU A 92 10.62 -11.62 -5.95
N ALA A 93 10.92 -12.92 -5.95
CA ALA A 93 10.04 -13.93 -5.38
C ALA A 93 9.86 -13.76 -3.85
N ALA A 94 10.91 -13.36 -3.13
CA ALA A 94 10.84 -13.03 -1.71
C ALA A 94 9.95 -11.80 -1.47
N SER A 95 10.14 -10.74 -2.26
CA SER A 95 9.35 -9.50 -2.17
C SER A 95 7.86 -9.77 -2.38
N LEU A 96 7.51 -10.61 -3.36
CA LEU A 96 6.11 -11.00 -3.60
C LEU A 96 5.52 -11.88 -2.50
N GLN A 97 6.34 -12.64 -1.75
CA GLN A 97 5.86 -13.34 -0.55
C GLN A 97 5.55 -12.38 0.60
N ILE A 98 6.30 -11.27 0.72
CA ILE A 98 6.04 -10.24 1.72
C ILE A 98 4.78 -9.45 1.35
N TYR A 99 4.69 -9.03 0.08
CA TYR A 99 3.54 -8.30 -0.43
C TYR A 99 3.37 -8.48 -1.94
N ASP A 100 2.23 -9.07 -2.33
CA ASP A 100 1.79 -9.13 -3.72
C ASP A 100 0.60 -8.19 -3.94
N PRO A 101 0.79 -7.05 -4.62
CA PRO A 101 -0.27 -6.05 -4.84
C PRO A 101 -1.40 -6.56 -5.73
N ARG A 102 -1.18 -7.65 -6.49
CA ARG A 102 -2.22 -8.26 -7.33
C ARG A 102 -3.40 -8.74 -6.50
N ARG A 103 -3.14 -9.29 -5.30
CA ARG A 103 -4.19 -9.73 -4.37
C ARG A 103 -5.18 -8.59 -4.05
N ASP A 104 -4.67 -7.42 -3.72
CA ASP A 104 -5.49 -6.27 -3.34
C ASP A 104 -6.15 -5.62 -4.57
N SER A 105 -5.46 -5.64 -5.72
CA SER A 105 -6.02 -5.22 -7.00
C SER A 105 -7.19 -6.11 -7.43
N ASP A 106 -7.04 -7.42 -7.34
CA ASP A 106 -8.08 -8.38 -7.70
C ASP A 106 -9.30 -8.24 -6.77
N ALA A 107 -9.07 -8.03 -5.47
CA ALA A 107 -10.14 -7.78 -4.51
C ALA A 107 -10.92 -6.50 -4.85
N LEU A 108 -10.23 -5.40 -5.17
CA LEU A 108 -10.87 -4.14 -5.55
C LEU A 108 -11.61 -4.25 -6.89
N LYS A 109 -11.00 -4.86 -7.90
CA LYS A 109 -11.65 -5.08 -9.22
C LYS A 109 -12.89 -5.96 -9.11
N THR A 110 -12.86 -6.96 -8.24
CA THR A 110 -14.01 -7.85 -8.00
C THR A 110 -15.12 -7.17 -7.19
N HIS A 111 -14.75 -6.36 -6.22
CA HIS A 111 -15.68 -5.72 -5.28
C HIS A 111 -15.43 -4.22 -5.11
N PRO A 112 -15.56 -3.39 -6.16
CA PRO A 112 -15.19 -1.97 -6.09
C PRO A 112 -16.02 -1.17 -5.09
N LYS A 113 -17.24 -1.60 -4.78
CA LYS A 113 -18.11 -0.98 -3.76
C LYS A 113 -17.62 -1.20 -2.33
N LEU A 114 -16.69 -2.12 -2.11
CA LEU A 114 -16.09 -2.40 -0.80
C LEU A 114 -14.79 -1.61 -0.57
N PHE A 115 -14.54 -0.55 -1.34
CA PHE A 115 -13.30 0.25 -1.27
C PHE A 115 -12.92 0.61 0.19
N GLU A 116 -13.84 1.21 0.95
CA GLU A 116 -13.59 1.59 2.34
C GLU A 116 -13.42 0.38 3.27
N GLN A 117 -14.16 -0.70 3.03
CA GLN A 117 -14.02 -1.92 3.82
C GLN A 117 -12.67 -2.59 3.58
N LEU A 118 -12.22 -2.68 2.33
CA LEU A 118 -10.90 -3.22 1.96
C LEU A 118 -9.75 -2.44 2.64
N ARG A 119 -9.91 -1.14 2.84
CA ARG A 119 -8.98 -0.31 3.60
C ARG A 119 -9.12 -0.49 5.11
N GLY A 120 -10.37 -0.44 5.62
CA GLY A 120 -10.66 -0.50 7.06
C GLY A 120 -10.24 -1.82 7.70
N ASP A 121 -10.52 -2.93 7.02
CA ASP A 121 -10.21 -4.29 7.46
C ASP A 121 -8.85 -4.79 6.94
N TYR A 122 -7.97 -3.87 6.51
CA TYR A 122 -6.69 -4.24 5.90
C TYR A 122 -5.83 -5.09 6.84
N PRO A 123 -5.38 -6.29 6.41
CA PRO A 123 -4.64 -7.21 7.25
C PRO A 123 -3.26 -6.67 7.63
N LEU A 124 -2.67 -7.25 8.69
CA LEU A 124 -1.32 -6.92 9.10
C LEU A 124 -0.34 -7.18 7.95
N ARG A 125 0.31 -6.13 7.48
CA ARG A 125 1.42 -6.19 6.53
C ARG A 125 2.65 -5.55 7.16
N ARG A 126 3.77 -6.23 7.09
CA ARG A 126 5.07 -5.69 7.49
C ARG A 126 5.91 -5.39 6.25
N GLU A 127 6.87 -4.49 6.38
CA GLU A 127 7.86 -4.20 5.35
C GLU A 127 9.05 -5.17 5.44
N GLU A 128 9.87 -5.19 4.40
CA GLU A 128 11.01 -6.11 4.23
C GLU A 128 11.93 -6.17 5.46
N GLY A 129 12.19 -5.02 6.10
CA GLY A 129 13.04 -4.93 7.28
C GLY A 129 12.57 -5.75 8.50
N ALA A 130 11.33 -6.27 8.47
CA ALA A 130 10.81 -7.15 9.52
C ALA A 130 11.18 -8.62 9.32
N TYR A 131 11.78 -8.98 8.17
CA TYR A 131 12.04 -10.36 7.77
C TYR A 131 13.52 -10.64 7.58
N LYS A 132 13.91 -11.89 7.83
CA LYS A 132 15.19 -12.45 7.37
C LYS A 132 14.94 -13.17 6.05
N ILE A 133 15.52 -12.66 4.97
CA ILE A 133 15.37 -13.22 3.62
C ILE A 133 16.54 -14.16 3.35
N ASN A 134 16.23 -15.40 2.97
CA ASN A 134 17.17 -16.41 2.52
C ASN A 134 16.92 -16.68 1.02
N ILE A 135 17.92 -16.42 0.20
CA ILE A 135 17.91 -16.72 -1.24
C ILE A 135 18.77 -17.97 -1.47
N GLY A 136 18.19 -19.00 -2.07
CA GLY A 136 18.83 -20.31 -2.30
C GLY A 136 18.84 -20.72 -3.76
#